data_05be8702ed41bdd42884cf4ad060f97c
#
_entry.id   05be8702ed41bdd42884cf4ad060f97c
#
_cell.length_a   1.000
_cell.length_b   1.000
_cell.length_c   1.000
_cell.angle_alpha   90.00
_cell.angle_beta   90.00
_cell.angle_gamma   90.00
#
_symmetry.space_group_name_H-M   'P 1'
#
loop_
_entity.id
_entity.type
_entity.pdbx_description
1 polymer ?
#
loop_
_entity_poly.entity_id
_entity_poly.type
_entity_poly.pdbx_seq_one_letter_code
_entity_poly.pdbx_strand_id
1 'polypeptide(L)'
;MSVLSAPVKAHADIQDIAPGMKANAFIHLAPMDMQEILDRAREAPDHAAIAGILNGPNEASACIHFAIYPGNLAIIGIFPSFPFSRGSVHIQSADPASSPQIDPKYLNHPSDLDSMVRHVQHLQEILHSARLQPFVDAPPPQDREALAQLVREAMAIPTAHACGTTAMLPRERGGVVASDLKVYGVSNVRVVDASVFPVISQANPISTVYTVAERAADLIRAN
;
A
#
# COMPACT_ATOMS: atom_id res chain seq x y z
N MET A 1 0.71 -1.33 4.18
CA MET A 1 1.35 -1.70 2.90
C MET A 1 2.53 -2.59 3.25
N SER A 2 2.60 -3.78 2.69
CA SER A 2 3.66 -4.77 2.96
C SER A 2 4.26 -5.24 1.65
N VAL A 3 5.49 -5.73 1.70
CA VAL A 3 6.27 -6.14 0.53
C VAL A 3 6.33 -7.66 0.48
N LEU A 4 5.95 -8.24 -0.63
CA LEU A 4 6.38 -9.58 -0.99
C LEU A 4 7.72 -9.43 -1.72
N SER A 5 8.79 -9.99 -1.17
CA SER A 5 10.11 -9.97 -1.79
C SER A 5 10.50 -11.37 -2.26
N ALA A 6 10.90 -11.50 -3.51
CA ALA A 6 11.64 -12.68 -3.98
C ALA A 6 13.13 -12.32 -4.02
N PRO A 7 14.00 -13.05 -3.33
CA PRO A 7 15.44 -12.87 -3.49
C PRO A 7 15.83 -13.27 -4.92
N VAL A 8 16.54 -12.40 -5.58
CA VAL A 8 17.09 -12.63 -6.91
C VAL A 8 18.61 -12.62 -6.77
N LYS A 9 19.31 -13.66 -7.21
CA LYS A 9 20.76 -13.66 -7.21
C LYS A 9 21.27 -12.55 -8.13
N ALA A 10 22.08 -11.67 -7.56
CA ALA A 10 22.81 -10.72 -8.38
C ALA A 10 23.86 -11.45 -9.22
N HIS A 11 23.70 -11.41 -10.55
CA HIS A 11 24.72 -11.85 -11.48
C HIS A 11 26.00 -11.01 -11.32
N ALA A 12 27.16 -11.58 -11.65
CA ALA A 12 28.44 -10.86 -11.61
C ALA A 12 28.37 -9.49 -12.32
N ASP A 13 27.60 -9.40 -13.40
CA ASP A 13 27.45 -8.20 -14.21
C ASP A 13 26.67 -7.05 -13.52
N ILE A 14 25.99 -7.32 -12.38
CA ILE A 14 25.27 -6.28 -11.62
C ILE A 14 25.96 -5.93 -10.29
N GLN A 15 27.14 -6.51 -10.01
CA GLN A 15 27.89 -6.24 -8.78
C GLN A 15 28.32 -4.77 -8.66
N ASP A 16 28.50 -4.09 -9.79
CA ASP A 16 28.92 -2.68 -9.86
C ASP A 16 27.73 -1.70 -9.77
N ILE A 17 26.49 -2.21 -9.68
CA ILE A 17 25.33 -1.35 -9.54
C ILE A 17 25.18 -0.91 -8.09
N ALA A 18 25.26 0.39 -7.85
CA ALA A 18 25.10 0.96 -6.51
C ALA A 18 23.80 0.49 -5.84
N PRO A 19 23.80 0.19 -4.53
CA PRO A 19 22.58 -0.17 -3.81
C PRO A 19 21.48 0.89 -3.91
N GLY A 20 20.22 0.49 -3.74
CA GLY A 20 19.06 1.34 -3.71
C GLY A 20 17.93 0.92 -4.68
N MET A 21 16.87 1.70 -4.71
CA MET A 21 15.75 1.53 -5.64
C MET A 21 16.21 1.74 -7.07
N LYS A 22 15.86 0.83 -7.97
CA LYS A 22 16.26 0.86 -9.38
C LYS A 22 15.12 1.13 -10.34
N ALA A 23 13.94 0.56 -10.05
CA ALA A 23 12.78 0.73 -10.89
C ALA A 23 11.49 0.57 -10.08
N ASN A 24 10.45 1.26 -10.57
CA ASN A 24 9.08 1.06 -10.15
C ASN A 24 8.24 0.79 -11.38
N ALA A 25 7.31 -0.16 -11.29
CA ALA A 25 6.31 -0.40 -12.30
C ALA A 25 4.92 -0.35 -11.65
N PHE A 26 4.04 0.43 -12.22
CA PHE A 26 2.64 0.47 -11.83
C PHE A 26 1.88 -0.51 -12.74
N ILE A 27 1.22 -1.49 -12.13
CA ILE A 27 0.56 -2.57 -12.84
C ILE A 27 -0.93 -2.61 -12.55
N HIS A 28 -1.69 -3.00 -13.55
CA HIS A 28 -3.13 -3.20 -13.45
C HIS A 28 -3.46 -4.68 -13.64
N LEU A 29 -4.45 -5.19 -12.92
CA LEU A 29 -4.98 -6.53 -13.18
C LEU A 29 -5.73 -6.54 -14.51
N ALA A 30 -5.82 -7.71 -15.14
CA ALA A 30 -6.67 -7.91 -16.30
C ALA A 30 -8.12 -7.49 -15.97
N PRO A 31 -8.88 -6.93 -16.94
CA PRO A 31 -10.22 -6.40 -16.68
C PRO A 31 -11.18 -7.39 -16.01
N MET A 32 -11.14 -8.66 -16.40
CA MET A 32 -11.96 -9.71 -15.79
C MET A 32 -11.60 -9.96 -14.33
N ASP A 33 -10.30 -10.01 -14.01
CA ASP A 33 -9.81 -10.20 -12.65
C ASP A 33 -10.19 -9.03 -11.75
N MET A 34 -10.05 -7.81 -12.28
CA MET A 34 -10.43 -6.61 -11.56
C MET A 34 -11.94 -6.58 -11.30
N GLN A 35 -12.76 -6.98 -12.28
CA GLN A 35 -14.21 -7.01 -12.11
C GLN A 35 -14.64 -7.95 -10.95
N GLU A 36 -14.05 -9.14 -10.85
CA GLU A 36 -14.34 -10.08 -9.76
C GLU A 36 -13.98 -9.49 -8.38
N ILE A 37 -12.86 -8.77 -8.29
CA ILE A 37 -12.42 -8.09 -7.06
C ILE A 37 -13.42 -6.99 -6.68
N LEU A 38 -13.82 -6.16 -7.65
CA LEU A 38 -14.74 -5.05 -7.45
C LEU A 38 -16.15 -5.51 -7.07
N ASP A 39 -16.64 -6.61 -7.63
CA ASP A 39 -17.97 -7.14 -7.33
C ASP A 39 -18.05 -7.57 -5.87
N ARG A 40 -17.01 -8.20 -5.34
CA ARG A 40 -16.92 -8.53 -3.89
C ARG A 40 -16.79 -7.29 -3.00
N ALA A 41 -16.10 -6.26 -3.47
CA ALA A 41 -15.85 -5.06 -2.69
C ALA A 41 -17.05 -4.11 -2.62
N ARG A 42 -17.98 -4.15 -3.60
CA ARG A 42 -19.17 -3.29 -3.67
C ARG A 42 -20.21 -3.57 -2.59
N GLU A 43 -20.10 -4.68 -1.89
CA GLU A 43 -21.05 -5.04 -0.81
C GLU A 43 -20.96 -4.10 0.41
N ALA A 44 -19.87 -3.34 0.54
CA ALA A 44 -19.68 -2.38 1.63
C ALA A 44 -19.64 -0.93 1.13
N PRO A 45 -20.54 -0.03 1.62
CA PRO A 45 -20.61 1.37 1.20
C PRO A 45 -19.30 2.14 1.34
N ASP A 46 -18.49 1.81 2.35
CA ASP A 46 -17.22 2.49 2.64
C ASP A 46 -16.15 2.20 1.59
N HIS A 47 -16.34 1.15 0.79
CA HIS A 47 -15.41 0.74 -0.26
C HIS A 47 -15.72 1.34 -1.63
N ALA A 48 -16.85 2.02 -1.79
CA ALA A 48 -17.30 2.55 -3.08
C ALA A 48 -16.27 3.52 -3.73
N ALA A 49 -15.61 4.34 -2.92
CA ALA A 49 -14.59 5.26 -3.43
C ALA A 49 -13.36 4.52 -3.97
N ILE A 50 -12.88 3.51 -3.25
CA ILE A 50 -11.74 2.68 -3.67
C ILE A 50 -12.11 1.88 -4.92
N ALA A 51 -13.30 1.26 -4.93
CA ALA A 51 -13.81 0.54 -6.09
C ALA A 51 -13.93 1.46 -7.31
N GLY A 52 -14.37 2.71 -7.13
CA GLY A 52 -14.42 3.72 -8.18
C GLY A 52 -13.05 4.06 -8.75
N ILE A 53 -12.03 4.20 -7.90
CA ILE A 53 -10.65 4.43 -8.31
C ILE A 53 -10.13 3.22 -9.10
N LEU A 54 -10.22 2.03 -8.54
CA LEU A 54 -9.71 0.80 -9.16
C LEU A 54 -10.41 0.43 -10.47
N ASN A 55 -11.63 0.89 -10.67
CA ASN A 55 -12.36 0.73 -11.93
C ASN A 55 -11.91 1.73 -13.02
N GLY A 56 -11.06 2.70 -12.67
CA GLY A 56 -10.50 3.67 -13.60
C GLY A 56 -9.51 3.03 -14.57
N PRO A 57 -9.53 3.38 -15.86
CA PRO A 57 -8.69 2.73 -16.88
C PRO A 57 -7.20 3.02 -16.75
N ASN A 58 -6.85 4.06 -15.98
CA ASN A 58 -5.47 4.53 -15.83
C ASN A 58 -4.92 4.33 -14.41
N GLU A 59 -5.66 3.67 -13.53
CA GLU A 59 -5.28 3.51 -12.13
C GLU A 59 -4.65 2.14 -11.89
N ALA A 60 -3.42 2.13 -11.44
CA ALA A 60 -2.75 0.89 -11.10
C ALA A 60 -3.31 0.27 -9.82
N SER A 61 -3.48 -1.04 -9.80
CA SER A 61 -3.92 -1.79 -8.61
C SER A 61 -2.76 -2.25 -7.73
N ALA A 62 -1.53 -2.25 -8.26
CA ALA A 62 -0.32 -2.48 -7.48
C ALA A 62 0.89 -1.76 -8.08
N CYS A 63 1.93 -1.60 -7.25
CA CYS A 63 3.23 -1.13 -7.65
C CYS A 63 4.27 -2.23 -7.40
N ILE A 64 5.09 -2.53 -8.40
CA ILE A 64 6.27 -3.39 -8.29
C ILE A 64 7.49 -2.51 -8.07
N HIS A 65 8.28 -2.85 -7.07
CA HIS A 65 9.57 -2.21 -6.78
C HIS A 65 10.70 -3.18 -7.07
N PHE A 66 11.69 -2.73 -7.80
CA PHE A 66 12.96 -3.42 -7.95
C PHE A 66 14.06 -2.64 -7.22
N ALA A 67 14.71 -3.28 -6.27
CA ALA A 67 15.78 -2.68 -5.49
C ALA A 67 16.98 -3.62 -5.36
N ILE A 68 18.18 -3.05 -5.28
CA ILE A 68 19.42 -3.75 -4.98
C ILE A 68 19.88 -3.34 -3.59
N TYR A 69 20.17 -4.33 -2.76
CA TYR A 69 20.67 -4.16 -1.41
C TYR A 69 22.17 -4.50 -1.33
N PRO A 70 22.89 -4.04 -0.28
CA PRO A 70 24.25 -4.46 -0.03
C PRO A 70 24.40 -5.99 0.01
N GLY A 71 25.49 -6.51 -0.53
CA GLY A 71 25.71 -7.96 -0.63
C GLY A 71 25.12 -8.60 -1.90
N ASN A 72 24.83 -7.79 -2.92
CA ASN A 72 24.29 -8.22 -4.21
C ASN A 72 22.93 -8.92 -4.10
N LEU A 73 22.13 -8.53 -3.13
CA LEU A 73 20.76 -9.00 -2.98
C LEU A 73 19.81 -8.10 -3.79
N ALA A 74 19.25 -8.63 -4.86
CA ALA A 74 18.16 -7.97 -5.56
C ALA A 74 16.81 -8.39 -4.96
N ILE A 75 15.93 -7.44 -4.73
CA ILE A 75 14.59 -7.67 -4.21
C ILE A 75 13.58 -7.08 -5.16
N ILE A 76 12.58 -7.88 -5.50
CA ILE A 76 11.37 -7.43 -6.19
C ILE A 76 10.23 -7.48 -5.18
N GLY A 77 9.66 -6.33 -4.88
CA GLY A 77 8.53 -6.18 -3.96
C GLY A 77 7.26 -5.79 -4.68
N ILE A 78 6.12 -6.24 -4.18
CA ILE A 78 4.80 -5.82 -4.65
C ILE A 78 4.05 -5.12 -3.53
N PHE A 79 3.42 -4.00 -3.85
CA PHE A 79 2.59 -3.22 -2.94
C PHE A 79 1.19 -3.05 -3.53
N PRO A 80 0.12 -3.39 -2.82
CA PRO A 80 -1.23 -3.04 -3.26
C PRO A 80 -1.39 -1.51 -3.25
N SER A 81 -1.96 -0.94 -4.31
CA SER A 81 -2.13 0.51 -4.42
C SER A 81 -3.27 1.03 -3.55
N PHE A 82 -4.42 0.37 -3.56
CA PHE A 82 -5.63 0.83 -2.89
C PHE A 82 -6.29 -0.33 -2.13
N PRO A 83 -5.74 -0.74 -0.96
CA PRO A 83 -6.32 -1.84 -0.18
C PRO A 83 -7.69 -1.45 0.39
N PHE A 84 -8.59 -2.43 0.48
CA PHE A 84 -9.91 -2.29 1.14
C PHE A 84 -9.82 -2.46 2.66
N SER A 85 -8.89 -3.28 3.15
CA SER A 85 -8.70 -3.52 4.58
C SER A 85 -8.43 -2.22 5.36
N ARG A 86 -9.03 -2.10 6.54
CA ARG A 86 -8.88 -0.96 7.44
C ARG A 86 -8.46 -1.43 8.81
N GLY A 87 -7.40 -0.85 9.34
CA GLY A 87 -6.94 -1.05 10.70
C GLY A 87 -7.39 0.06 11.64
N SER A 88 -6.83 0.06 12.85
CA SER A 88 -7.14 1.06 13.86
C SER A 88 -5.93 1.39 14.73
N VAL A 89 -5.94 2.58 15.31
CA VAL A 89 -5.01 3.03 16.34
C VAL A 89 -5.83 3.60 17.48
N HIS A 90 -5.68 3.05 18.68
CA HIS A 90 -6.42 3.46 19.87
C HIS A 90 -5.51 3.67 21.06
N ILE A 91 -5.83 4.64 21.90
CA ILE A 91 -5.23 4.76 23.23
C ILE A 91 -5.74 3.60 24.10
N GLN A 92 -4.83 3.01 24.88
CA GLN A 92 -5.15 1.88 25.78
C GLN A 92 -4.97 2.25 27.27
N SER A 93 -4.50 3.45 27.56
CA SER A 93 -4.22 3.93 28.92
C SER A 93 -4.39 5.44 29.00
N ALA A 94 -4.70 5.97 30.18
CA ALA A 94 -4.65 7.40 30.47
C ALA A 94 -3.21 7.92 30.64
N ASP A 95 -2.23 7.05 30.77
CA ASP A 95 -0.81 7.40 30.83
C ASP A 95 -0.30 7.78 29.43
N PRO A 96 0.13 9.03 29.21
CA PRO A 96 0.62 9.48 27.91
C PRO A 96 1.94 8.81 27.46
N ALA A 97 2.66 8.15 28.36
CA ALA A 97 3.86 7.37 28.06
C ALA A 97 3.52 5.96 27.51
N SER A 98 2.28 5.51 27.66
CA SER A 98 1.84 4.22 27.13
C SER A 98 1.71 4.28 25.61
N SER A 99 2.33 3.32 24.91
CA SER A 99 2.18 3.19 23.46
C SER A 99 0.72 2.93 23.08
N PRO A 100 0.22 3.45 21.94
CA PRO A 100 -1.11 3.13 21.47
C PRO A 100 -1.22 1.65 21.05
N GLN A 101 -2.43 1.12 21.10
CA GLN A 101 -2.75 -0.16 20.47
C GLN A 101 -2.89 0.06 18.98
N ILE A 102 -2.05 -0.63 18.19
CA ILE A 102 -2.05 -0.56 16.72
C ILE A 102 -2.48 -1.91 16.19
N ASP A 103 -3.58 -1.93 15.44
CA ASP A 103 -4.08 -3.11 14.75
C ASP A 103 -4.21 -2.79 13.25
N PRO A 104 -3.25 -3.19 12.41
CA PRO A 104 -3.27 -2.87 10.98
C PRO A 104 -4.30 -3.65 10.19
N LYS A 105 -4.80 -4.79 10.67
CA LYS A 105 -5.77 -5.67 10.01
C LYS A 105 -5.46 -5.94 8.53
N TYR A 106 -4.18 -6.19 8.21
CA TYR A 106 -3.79 -6.50 6.84
C TYR A 106 -4.57 -7.71 6.31
N LEU A 107 -5.00 -7.64 5.05
CA LEU A 107 -5.73 -8.70 4.35
C LEU A 107 -7.05 -9.12 5.04
N ASN A 108 -7.61 -8.26 5.90
CA ASN A 108 -8.90 -8.53 6.54
C ASN A 108 -10.06 -8.52 5.53
N HIS A 109 -9.93 -7.76 4.44
CA HIS A 109 -10.86 -7.81 3.33
C HIS A 109 -10.43 -8.89 2.32
N PRO A 110 -11.31 -9.83 1.93
CA PRO A 110 -10.95 -10.93 1.03
C PRO A 110 -10.39 -10.50 -0.33
N SER A 111 -10.89 -9.37 -0.87
CA SER A 111 -10.41 -8.80 -2.14
C SER A 111 -8.95 -8.38 -2.10
N ASP A 112 -8.40 -8.00 -0.95
CA ASP A 112 -6.99 -7.61 -0.84
C ASP A 112 -6.07 -8.81 -1.01
N LEU A 113 -6.41 -9.94 -0.37
CA LEU A 113 -5.66 -11.18 -0.55
C LEU A 113 -5.74 -11.68 -1.99
N ASP A 114 -6.96 -11.69 -2.56
CA ASP A 114 -7.18 -12.16 -3.94
C ASP A 114 -6.41 -11.29 -4.96
N SER A 115 -6.48 -9.98 -4.82
CA SER A 115 -5.72 -9.03 -5.63
C SER A 115 -4.22 -9.28 -5.54
N MET A 116 -3.69 -9.43 -4.33
CA MET A 116 -2.25 -9.68 -4.13
C MET A 116 -1.81 -11.02 -4.71
N VAL A 117 -2.59 -12.08 -4.55
CA VAL A 117 -2.28 -13.40 -5.16
C VAL A 117 -2.20 -13.29 -6.68
N ARG A 118 -3.16 -12.61 -7.32
CA ARG A 118 -3.16 -12.39 -8.78
C ARG A 118 -1.96 -11.55 -9.24
N HIS A 119 -1.58 -10.53 -8.48
CA HIS A 119 -0.38 -9.74 -8.79
C HIS A 119 0.90 -10.55 -8.64
N VAL A 120 1.00 -11.45 -7.65
CA VAL A 120 2.15 -12.35 -7.52
C VAL A 120 2.19 -13.35 -8.67
N GLN A 121 1.06 -13.88 -9.11
CA GLN A 121 0.99 -14.73 -10.30
C GLN A 121 1.48 -13.99 -11.56
N HIS A 122 1.06 -12.76 -11.75
CA HIS A 122 1.55 -11.94 -12.86
C HIS A 122 3.06 -11.65 -12.75
N LEU A 123 3.57 -11.38 -11.54
CA LEU A 123 5.01 -11.24 -11.33
C LEU A 123 5.76 -12.53 -11.68
N GLN A 124 5.22 -13.71 -11.36
CA GLN A 124 5.83 -14.98 -11.74
C GLN A 124 6.00 -15.10 -13.26
N GLU A 125 5.00 -14.70 -14.05
CA GLU A 125 5.10 -14.68 -15.52
C GLU A 125 6.26 -13.79 -15.98
N ILE A 126 6.43 -12.62 -15.37
CA ILE A 126 7.54 -11.70 -15.65
C ILE A 126 8.88 -12.35 -15.29
N LEU A 127 8.99 -12.97 -14.10
CA LEU A 127 10.19 -13.62 -13.61
C LEU A 127 10.60 -14.84 -14.44
N HIS A 128 9.63 -15.57 -15.01
CA HIS A 128 9.88 -16.70 -15.90
C HIS A 128 10.27 -16.30 -17.33
N SER A 129 10.29 -14.99 -17.63
CA SER A 129 10.79 -14.55 -18.94
C SER A 129 12.25 -14.99 -19.15
N ALA A 130 12.62 -15.29 -20.40
CA ALA A 130 13.95 -15.74 -20.75
C ALA A 130 15.09 -14.78 -20.30
N ARG A 131 14.76 -13.51 -20.08
CA ARG A 131 15.72 -12.49 -19.62
C ARG A 131 15.89 -12.48 -18.10
N LEU A 132 14.88 -12.82 -17.31
CA LEU A 132 14.93 -12.74 -15.85
C LEU A 132 15.14 -14.10 -15.18
N GLN A 133 14.66 -15.18 -15.80
CA GLN A 133 14.79 -16.53 -15.28
C GLN A 133 16.20 -16.91 -14.78
N PRO A 134 17.31 -16.56 -15.47
CA PRO A 134 18.65 -16.90 -14.99
C PRO A 134 19.04 -16.27 -13.66
N PHE A 135 18.31 -15.23 -13.23
CA PHE A 135 18.59 -14.47 -12.01
C PHE A 135 17.68 -14.84 -10.83
N VAL A 136 16.70 -15.71 -11.04
CA VAL A 136 15.70 -16.08 -10.03
C VAL A 136 16.08 -17.43 -9.41
N ASP A 137 16.52 -17.40 -8.15
CA ASP A 137 16.94 -18.63 -7.43
C ASP A 137 15.76 -19.50 -6.97
N ALA A 138 14.69 -18.85 -6.49
CA ALA A 138 13.52 -19.53 -5.96
C ALA A 138 12.26 -18.79 -6.37
N PRO A 139 11.61 -19.17 -7.48
CA PRO A 139 10.34 -18.57 -7.86
C PRO A 139 9.28 -18.87 -6.78
N PRO A 140 8.30 -17.96 -6.59
CA PRO A 140 7.17 -18.22 -5.70
C PRO A 140 6.41 -19.50 -6.10
N PRO A 141 5.68 -20.15 -5.17
CA PRO A 141 4.88 -21.33 -5.46
C PRO A 141 3.87 -21.06 -6.59
N GLN A 142 3.55 -22.07 -7.40
CA GLN A 142 2.53 -21.95 -8.45
C GLN A 142 1.12 -22.24 -7.93
N ASP A 143 1.02 -23.04 -6.87
CA ASP A 143 -0.26 -23.33 -6.24
C ASP A 143 -0.85 -22.10 -5.57
N ARG A 144 -2.14 -21.84 -5.83
CA ARG A 144 -2.85 -20.63 -5.35
C ARG A 144 -2.91 -20.56 -3.82
N GLU A 145 -3.14 -21.66 -3.13
CA GLU A 145 -3.22 -21.66 -1.66
C GLU A 145 -1.83 -21.41 -1.04
N ALA A 146 -0.79 -22.03 -1.60
CA ALA A 146 0.59 -21.77 -1.19
C ALA A 146 0.99 -20.31 -1.45
N LEU A 147 0.54 -19.70 -2.56
CA LEU A 147 0.70 -18.26 -2.82
C LEU A 147 -0.05 -17.40 -1.80
N ALA A 148 -1.28 -17.77 -1.48
CA ALA A 148 -2.06 -17.05 -0.48
C ALA A 148 -1.40 -17.10 0.90
N GLN A 149 -0.83 -18.25 1.27
CA GLN A 149 -0.06 -18.38 2.51
C GLN A 149 1.21 -17.52 2.49
N LEU A 150 1.97 -17.54 1.40
CA LEU A 150 3.15 -16.69 1.21
C LEU A 150 2.80 -15.19 1.33
N VAL A 151 1.70 -14.76 0.74
CA VAL A 151 1.22 -13.37 0.84
C VAL A 151 0.87 -13.01 2.29
N ARG A 152 0.20 -13.90 3.04
CA ARG A 152 -0.12 -13.65 4.46
C ARG A 152 1.15 -13.52 5.31
N GLU A 153 2.15 -14.36 5.09
CA GLU A 153 3.43 -14.31 5.80
C GLU A 153 4.23 -13.05 5.46
N ALA A 154 4.27 -12.66 4.18
CA ALA A 154 4.96 -11.46 3.72
C ALA A 154 4.31 -10.18 4.26
N MET A 155 2.98 -10.14 4.42
CA MET A 155 2.26 -9.00 4.98
C MET A 155 2.56 -8.73 6.46
N ALA A 156 3.23 -9.64 7.15
CA ALA A 156 3.75 -9.39 8.50
C ALA A 156 4.90 -8.36 8.53
N ILE A 157 5.51 -8.03 7.38
CA ILE A 157 6.62 -7.08 7.29
C ILE A 157 6.07 -5.71 6.84
N PRO A 158 5.89 -4.74 7.75
CA PRO A 158 5.35 -3.42 7.42
C PRO A 158 6.36 -2.57 6.64
N THR A 159 5.88 -1.76 5.71
CA THR A 159 6.68 -0.76 4.97
C THR A 159 6.60 0.65 5.58
N ALA A 160 6.00 0.79 6.76
CA ALA A 160 5.81 2.05 7.47
C ALA A 160 5.02 3.13 6.68
N HIS A 161 4.11 2.72 5.80
CA HIS A 161 3.25 3.61 5.02
C HIS A 161 1.83 3.73 5.62
N ALA A 162 1.68 3.64 6.94
CA ALA A 162 0.40 3.79 7.61
C ALA A 162 -0.18 5.20 7.39
N CYS A 163 -1.49 5.27 7.11
CA CYS A 163 -2.20 6.53 6.88
C CYS A 163 -3.70 6.37 7.18
N GLY A 164 -4.44 7.48 7.19
CA GLY A 164 -5.90 7.47 7.17
C GLY A 164 -6.60 7.37 8.53
N THR A 165 -5.89 7.35 9.65
CA THR A 165 -6.51 7.23 10.99
C THR A 165 -7.28 8.48 11.44
N THR A 166 -7.04 9.62 10.81
CA THR A 166 -7.79 10.88 10.99
C THR A 166 -8.28 11.44 9.66
N ALA A 167 -8.86 10.57 8.83
CA ALA A 167 -9.16 10.83 7.43
C ALA A 167 -9.94 12.14 7.20
N MET A 168 -9.53 12.89 6.17
CA MET A 168 -10.21 14.07 5.67
C MET A 168 -11.39 13.64 4.80
N LEU A 169 -12.50 13.36 5.45
CA LEU A 169 -13.77 12.94 4.86
C LEU A 169 -14.92 13.75 5.49
N PRO A 170 -16.11 13.78 4.86
CA PRO A 170 -17.30 14.27 5.52
C PRO A 170 -17.54 13.54 6.84
N ARG A 171 -18.01 14.26 7.87
CA ARG A 171 -18.19 13.72 9.21
C ARG A 171 -19.13 12.50 9.24
N GLU A 172 -20.19 12.53 8.45
CA GLU A 172 -21.18 11.45 8.30
C GLU A 172 -20.59 10.19 7.62
N ARG A 173 -19.41 10.31 7.02
CA ARG A 173 -18.63 9.20 6.41
C ARG A 173 -17.45 8.78 7.26
N GLY A 174 -17.46 9.09 8.55
CA GLY A 174 -16.39 8.75 9.48
C GLY A 174 -15.16 9.67 9.42
N GLY A 175 -15.27 10.84 8.75
CA GLY A 175 -14.20 11.83 8.72
C GLY A 175 -13.88 12.40 10.10
N VAL A 176 -12.59 12.67 10.33
CA VAL A 176 -12.07 13.26 11.57
C VAL A 176 -11.69 14.73 11.38
N VAL A 177 -11.20 15.09 10.21
CA VAL A 177 -10.84 16.47 9.86
C VAL A 177 -11.62 16.96 8.64
N ALA A 178 -11.91 18.28 8.64
CA ALA A 178 -12.49 18.98 7.50
C ALA A 178 -11.42 19.30 6.43
N SER A 179 -11.84 19.90 5.30
CA SER A 179 -10.94 20.28 4.19
C SER A 179 -9.91 21.35 4.54
N ASP A 180 -10.09 22.07 5.65
CA ASP A 180 -9.12 22.99 6.24
C ASP A 180 -8.24 22.33 7.31
N LEU A 181 -8.29 20.99 7.40
CA LEU A 181 -7.53 20.15 8.32
C LEU A 181 -7.90 20.31 9.80
N LYS A 182 -8.94 21.06 10.14
CA LYS A 182 -9.44 21.19 11.50
C LYS A 182 -10.19 19.93 11.92
N VAL A 183 -9.94 19.49 13.15
CA VAL A 183 -10.66 18.38 13.77
C VAL A 183 -12.13 18.78 14.01
N TYR A 184 -13.06 17.95 13.58
CA TYR A 184 -14.49 18.19 13.82
C TYR A 184 -14.81 18.28 15.31
N GLY A 185 -15.57 19.30 15.68
CA GLY A 185 -16.03 19.51 17.05
C GLY A 185 -15.06 20.28 17.95
N VAL A 186 -13.87 20.65 17.44
CA VAL A 186 -12.93 21.54 18.13
C VAL A 186 -12.47 22.68 17.22
N SER A 187 -12.16 23.85 17.78
CA SER A 187 -11.87 25.05 16.98
C SER A 187 -10.39 25.31 16.73
N ASN A 188 -9.51 24.73 17.55
CA ASN A 188 -8.10 25.10 17.64
C ASN A 188 -7.12 23.94 17.40
N VAL A 189 -7.60 22.81 16.87
CA VAL A 189 -6.75 21.64 16.57
C VAL A 189 -6.81 21.33 15.08
N ARG A 190 -5.64 21.19 14.46
CA ARG A 190 -5.46 20.63 13.12
C ARG A 190 -4.59 19.39 13.16
N VAL A 191 -4.83 18.49 12.21
CA VAL A 191 -3.94 17.35 11.94
C VAL A 191 -3.30 17.56 10.58
N VAL A 192 -1.95 17.43 10.54
CA VAL A 192 -1.14 17.72 9.34
C VAL A 192 -0.09 16.62 9.16
N ASP A 193 -0.53 15.41 8.92
CA ASP A 193 0.34 14.27 8.62
C ASP A 193 -0.39 13.25 7.75
N ALA A 194 0.21 12.10 7.47
CA ALA A 194 -0.37 11.06 6.62
C ALA A 194 -1.71 10.49 7.14
N SER A 195 -2.04 10.69 8.42
CA SER A 195 -3.30 10.21 8.98
C SER A 195 -4.54 10.88 8.36
N VAL A 196 -4.38 12.05 7.74
CA VAL A 196 -5.48 12.77 7.09
C VAL A 196 -5.85 12.22 5.71
N PHE A 197 -5.05 11.32 5.13
CA PHE A 197 -5.35 10.79 3.80
C PHE A 197 -6.60 9.90 3.82
N PRO A 198 -7.66 10.22 3.06
CA PRO A 198 -8.83 9.36 2.96
C PRO A 198 -8.54 8.06 2.20
N VAL A 199 -7.58 8.13 1.25
CA VAL A 199 -7.08 7.01 0.47
C VAL A 199 -5.56 7.17 0.32
N ILE A 200 -4.82 6.08 0.43
CA ILE A 200 -3.36 6.10 0.25
C ILE A 200 -3.00 6.39 -1.22
N SER A 201 -1.88 7.06 -1.47
CA SER A 201 -1.33 7.23 -2.82
C SER A 201 -0.77 5.92 -3.38
N GLN A 202 -0.76 5.77 -4.71
CA GLN A 202 -0.27 4.54 -5.39
C GLN A 202 1.21 4.23 -5.13
N ALA A 203 2.02 5.28 -4.92
CA ALA A 203 3.45 5.19 -4.64
C ALA A 203 3.75 5.47 -3.17
N ASN A 204 5.04 5.54 -2.82
CA ASN A 204 5.47 5.96 -1.50
C ASN A 204 4.85 7.30 -1.13
N PRO A 205 4.22 7.44 0.05
CA PRO A 205 3.35 8.58 0.38
C PRO A 205 4.10 9.88 0.66
N ILE A 206 5.43 9.91 0.64
CA ILE A 206 6.22 11.06 1.09
C ILE A 206 5.94 12.34 0.30
N SER A 207 5.80 12.26 -1.03
CA SER A 207 5.46 13.43 -1.85
C SER A 207 4.08 13.97 -1.53
N THR A 208 3.12 13.10 -1.24
CA THR A 208 1.77 13.49 -0.80
C THR A 208 1.80 14.13 0.59
N VAL A 209 2.65 13.61 1.51
CA VAL A 209 2.85 14.22 2.84
C VAL A 209 3.38 15.64 2.70
N TYR A 210 4.41 15.88 1.89
CA TYR A 210 4.92 17.23 1.64
C TYR A 210 3.88 18.15 1.01
N THR A 211 3.10 17.66 0.06
CA THR A 211 2.02 18.45 -0.56
C THR A 211 0.97 18.89 0.46
N VAL A 212 0.56 17.98 1.35
CA VAL A 212 -0.39 18.32 2.43
C VAL A 212 0.23 19.31 3.42
N ALA A 213 1.51 19.14 3.77
CA ALA A 213 2.21 20.03 4.69
C ALA A 213 2.31 21.47 4.13
N GLU A 214 2.66 21.63 2.85
CA GLU A 214 2.71 22.96 2.18
C GLU A 214 1.32 23.58 2.15
N ARG A 215 0.29 22.83 1.77
CA ARG A 215 -1.09 23.34 1.80
C ARG A 215 -1.54 23.74 3.19
N ALA A 216 -1.17 22.97 4.22
CA ALA A 216 -1.49 23.28 5.60
C ALA A 216 -0.83 24.56 6.07
N ALA A 217 0.42 24.83 5.66
CA ALA A 217 1.12 26.07 5.98
C ALA A 217 0.36 27.30 5.43
N ASP A 218 -0.16 27.21 4.20
CA ASP A 218 -0.99 28.28 3.62
C ASP A 218 -2.30 28.48 4.39
N LEU A 219 -2.98 27.39 4.75
CA LEU A 219 -4.21 27.45 5.54
C LEU A 219 -4.00 28.02 6.95
N ILE A 220 -2.85 27.78 7.56
CA ILE A 220 -2.51 28.33 8.88
C ILE A 220 -2.19 29.81 8.78
N ARG A 221 -1.50 30.26 7.72
CA ARG A 221 -1.16 31.67 7.52
C ARG A 221 -2.38 32.53 7.17
N ALA A 222 -3.39 31.93 6.53
CA ALA A 222 -4.61 32.65 6.11
C ALA A 222 -5.64 32.81 7.23
N ASN A 223 -5.45 32.20 8.40
CA ASN A 223 -6.29 32.26 9.60
C ASN A 223 -5.51 32.82 10.78
#